data_828bed606c3ae385c440172fd2429288
#
_entry.id   828bed606c3ae385c440172fd2429288
#
_cell.length_a   1.000
_cell.length_b   1.000
_cell.length_c   1.000
_cell.angle_alpha   90.00
_cell.angle_beta   90.00
_cell.angle_gamma   90.00
#
_symmetry.space_group_name_H-M   'P 1'
#
loop_
_entity.id
_entity.type
_entity.pdbx_description
1 polymer ?
#
loop_
_entity_poly.entity_id
_entity_poly.type
_entity_poly.pdbx_seq_one_letter_code
_entity_poly.pdbx_strand_id
1 'polypeptide(L)'
;MRPLYFDYNATTPIHPKVFEAMRPWLTNRFGNPGSPHMWGVEAKNGLDTSRHQVASAIGARDEEIVFTSGATESNNLALYGMLTDPKNQHLIISAVEHPAIMEPARDLQQKGLEVTVVPVDDQGRVRLADIQAARTEKTTLISVMLANNEVGTIQPIADITAWAREQNIRVHTDAAQAVGKIPVNLGELGVDLMSIAGHKLYAPKGIGALFIRKGLTITPRTKGGGQEGGIRPGTENIPYIAGLGAACAMIRDLSEEEVRQRLL
;
A
#
# COMPACT_ATOMS: atom_id res chain seq x y z
N MET A 1 -2.17 -9.15 36.49
CA MET A 1 -3.05 -9.00 35.31
C MET A 1 -2.22 -8.45 34.16
N ARG A 2 -2.35 -9.00 32.94
CA ARG A 2 -1.76 -8.33 31.75
C ARG A 2 -2.60 -7.08 31.44
N PRO A 3 -1.99 -5.94 31.10
CA PRO A 3 -2.74 -4.77 30.65
C PRO A 3 -3.53 -5.07 29.38
N LEU A 4 -4.74 -4.55 29.26
CA LEU A 4 -5.55 -4.66 28.06
C LEU A 4 -5.03 -3.65 27.02
N TYR A 5 -4.94 -4.07 25.74
CA TYR A 5 -4.52 -3.24 24.64
C TYR A 5 -5.72 -3.01 23.70
N PHE A 6 -6.11 -1.75 23.50
CA PHE A 6 -7.27 -1.37 22.70
C PHE A 6 -6.91 -0.55 21.44
N ASP A 7 -5.61 -0.29 21.20
CA ASP A 7 -5.16 0.56 20.12
C ASP A 7 -4.73 -0.25 18.87
N TYR A 8 -5.62 -1.12 18.38
CA TYR A 8 -5.36 -1.95 17.20
C TYR A 8 -5.27 -1.14 15.89
N ASN A 9 -5.71 0.11 15.88
CA ASN A 9 -5.51 1.03 14.77
C ASN A 9 -4.07 1.51 14.66
N ALA A 10 -3.37 1.67 15.79
CA ALA A 10 -1.95 2.05 15.76
C ALA A 10 -1.07 0.90 15.29
N THR A 11 -1.29 -0.32 15.79
CA THR A 11 -0.55 -1.53 15.39
C THR A 11 -1.24 -2.78 15.92
N THR A 12 -0.95 -3.93 15.33
CA THR A 12 -1.45 -5.22 15.79
C THR A 12 -0.30 -6.12 16.27
N PRO A 13 -0.56 -7.12 17.14
CA PRO A 13 0.39 -8.20 17.39
C PRO A 13 0.55 -9.05 16.13
N ILE A 14 1.68 -9.76 16.02
CA ILE A 14 1.84 -10.76 14.96
C ILE A 14 0.92 -11.96 15.27
N HIS A 15 0.12 -12.37 14.28
CA HIS A 15 -0.73 -13.55 14.46
C HIS A 15 0.12 -14.84 14.59
N PRO A 16 -0.23 -15.82 15.46
CA PRO A 16 0.58 -17.03 15.63
C PRO A 16 0.87 -17.78 14.32
N LYS A 17 -0.11 -17.93 13.42
CA LYS A 17 0.10 -18.56 12.11
C LYS A 17 1.07 -17.78 11.23
N VAL A 18 1.07 -16.45 11.32
CA VAL A 18 2.03 -15.59 10.61
C VAL A 18 3.42 -15.78 11.16
N PHE A 19 3.58 -15.82 12.48
CA PHE A 19 4.87 -16.10 13.10
C PHE A 19 5.44 -17.47 12.69
N GLU A 20 4.61 -18.50 12.66
CA GLU A 20 5.04 -19.83 12.20
C GLU A 20 5.46 -19.85 10.72
N ALA A 21 4.81 -19.07 9.86
CA ALA A 21 5.21 -18.92 8.46
C ALA A 21 6.56 -18.19 8.31
N MET A 22 6.88 -17.27 9.21
CA MET A 22 8.15 -16.54 9.24
C MET A 22 9.31 -17.38 9.78
N ARG A 23 9.06 -18.23 10.77
CA ARG A 23 10.08 -18.93 11.57
C ARG A 23 11.12 -19.68 10.73
N PRO A 24 10.79 -20.48 9.70
CA PRO A 24 11.78 -21.17 8.89
C PRO A 24 12.78 -20.24 8.21
N TRP A 25 12.32 -19.04 7.77
CA TRP A 25 13.15 -18.05 7.10
C TRP A 25 14.05 -17.26 8.03
N LEU A 26 13.73 -17.25 9.33
CA LEU A 26 14.58 -16.65 10.38
C LEU A 26 15.68 -17.60 10.86
N THR A 27 15.56 -18.89 10.57
CA THR A 27 16.45 -19.94 11.13
C THR A 27 17.15 -20.75 10.05
N ASN A 28 16.42 -21.58 9.31
CA ASN A 28 16.98 -22.63 8.46
C ASN A 28 17.04 -22.24 6.98
N ARG A 29 16.14 -21.35 6.51
CA ARG A 29 15.97 -20.96 5.10
C ARG A 29 16.48 -19.54 4.86
N PHE A 30 17.76 -19.32 5.06
CA PHE A 30 18.38 -17.98 5.03
C PHE A 30 18.97 -17.59 3.67
N GLY A 31 18.64 -18.33 2.58
CA GLY A 31 19.20 -18.08 1.27
C GLY A 31 18.85 -16.71 0.68
N ASN A 32 19.73 -16.18 -0.16
CA ASN A 32 19.45 -14.97 -0.94
C ASN A 32 18.70 -15.36 -2.22
N PRO A 33 17.49 -14.80 -2.51
CA PRO A 33 16.70 -15.18 -3.69
C PRO A 33 17.37 -14.84 -5.03
N GLY A 34 18.38 -13.98 -5.05
CA GLY A 34 19.20 -13.68 -6.22
C GLY A 34 20.31 -14.69 -6.52
N SER A 35 20.54 -15.70 -5.64
CA SER A 35 21.60 -16.70 -5.82
C SER A 35 21.13 -17.91 -6.63
N PRO A 36 21.94 -18.43 -7.58
CA PRO A 36 21.50 -19.53 -8.46
C PRO A 36 21.58 -20.94 -7.83
N HIS A 37 22.07 -21.06 -6.58
CA HIS A 37 22.17 -22.34 -5.89
C HIS A 37 20.88 -22.69 -5.13
N MET A 38 20.75 -23.91 -4.66
CA MET A 38 19.55 -24.48 -4.02
C MET A 38 18.93 -23.59 -2.94
N TRP A 39 19.74 -23.01 -2.04
CA TRP A 39 19.28 -22.09 -0.99
C TRP A 39 18.65 -20.82 -1.55
N GLY A 40 19.20 -20.29 -2.65
CA GLY A 40 18.64 -19.11 -3.31
C GLY A 40 17.32 -19.44 -4.03
N VAL A 41 17.25 -20.58 -4.70
CA VAL A 41 16.02 -21.06 -5.35
C VAL A 41 14.89 -21.25 -4.32
N GLU A 42 15.21 -21.85 -3.16
CA GLU A 42 14.23 -22.00 -2.09
C GLU A 42 13.70 -20.63 -1.61
N ALA A 43 14.61 -19.67 -1.38
CA ALA A 43 14.25 -18.32 -0.96
C ALA A 43 13.40 -17.59 -2.03
N LYS A 44 13.74 -17.77 -3.32
CA LYS A 44 12.97 -17.23 -4.45
C LYS A 44 11.56 -17.81 -4.48
N ASN A 45 11.40 -19.11 -4.29
CA ASN A 45 10.09 -19.75 -4.21
C ASN A 45 9.25 -19.20 -3.06
N GLY A 46 9.87 -18.95 -1.90
CA GLY A 46 9.21 -18.31 -0.76
C GLY A 46 8.75 -16.87 -1.05
N LEU A 47 9.60 -16.10 -1.73
CA LEU A 47 9.29 -14.76 -2.20
C LEU A 47 8.08 -14.77 -3.17
N ASP A 48 8.12 -15.63 -4.18
CA ASP A 48 7.09 -15.71 -5.22
C ASP A 48 5.75 -16.20 -4.65
N THR A 49 5.78 -17.19 -3.77
CA THR A 49 4.57 -17.65 -3.05
C THR A 49 3.93 -16.52 -2.25
N SER A 50 4.75 -15.77 -1.51
CA SER A 50 4.26 -14.67 -0.68
C SER A 50 3.72 -13.52 -1.53
N ARG A 51 4.36 -13.23 -2.67
CA ARG A 51 3.90 -12.24 -3.64
C ARG A 51 2.52 -12.60 -4.19
N HIS A 52 2.35 -13.87 -4.57
CA HIS A 52 1.06 -14.41 -5.02
C HIS A 52 -0.03 -14.29 -3.95
N GLN A 53 0.29 -14.56 -2.68
CA GLN A 53 -0.66 -14.41 -1.57
C GLN A 53 -1.11 -12.97 -1.38
N VAL A 54 -0.18 -12.00 -1.44
CA VAL A 54 -0.51 -10.57 -1.36
C VAL A 54 -1.35 -10.13 -2.56
N ALA A 55 -0.94 -10.49 -3.77
CA ALA A 55 -1.66 -10.17 -5.00
C ALA A 55 -3.10 -10.70 -4.97
N SER A 56 -3.25 -11.99 -4.65
CA SER A 56 -4.57 -12.64 -4.57
C SER A 56 -5.52 -12.01 -3.56
N ALA A 57 -4.99 -11.50 -2.44
CA ALA A 57 -5.81 -10.90 -1.38
C ALA A 57 -6.47 -9.56 -1.79
N ILE A 58 -5.97 -8.91 -2.82
CA ILE A 58 -6.45 -7.61 -3.30
C ILE A 58 -6.94 -7.65 -4.77
N GLY A 59 -6.89 -8.82 -5.42
CA GLY A 59 -7.26 -8.96 -6.82
C GLY A 59 -6.23 -8.40 -7.81
N ALA A 60 -4.94 -8.41 -7.45
CA ALA A 60 -3.80 -8.01 -8.29
C ALA A 60 -3.19 -9.21 -9.02
N ARG A 61 -2.26 -8.92 -9.94
CA ARG A 61 -1.31 -9.88 -10.49
C ARG A 61 0.00 -9.84 -9.70
N ASP A 62 0.74 -10.94 -9.70
CA ASP A 62 1.99 -11.05 -8.95
C ASP A 62 3.01 -9.97 -9.34
N GLU A 63 3.14 -9.69 -10.64
CA GLU A 63 4.05 -8.66 -11.16
C GLU A 63 3.67 -7.22 -10.79
N GLU A 64 2.49 -7.00 -10.25
CA GLU A 64 2.01 -5.68 -9.81
C GLU A 64 2.34 -5.36 -8.35
N ILE A 65 2.95 -6.30 -7.62
CA ILE A 65 3.30 -6.15 -6.21
C ILE A 65 4.80 -5.83 -6.07
N VAL A 66 5.11 -4.78 -5.33
CA VAL A 66 6.46 -4.38 -4.93
C VAL A 66 6.52 -4.37 -3.40
N PHE A 67 7.41 -5.17 -2.82
CA PHE A 67 7.58 -5.20 -1.37
C PHE A 67 8.37 -3.98 -0.88
N THR A 68 7.93 -3.42 0.25
CA THR A 68 8.51 -2.24 0.90
C THR A 68 8.66 -2.50 2.40
N SER A 69 9.23 -1.55 3.14
CA SER A 69 9.34 -1.64 4.60
C SER A 69 8.05 -1.27 5.36
N GLY A 70 7.01 -0.84 4.63
CA GLY A 70 5.72 -0.42 5.22
C GLY A 70 5.01 0.60 4.34
N ALA A 71 3.79 0.99 4.74
CA ALA A 71 3.00 1.95 3.98
C ALA A 71 3.69 3.31 3.80
N THR A 72 4.46 3.76 4.77
CA THR A 72 5.22 5.01 4.64
C THR A 72 6.20 4.97 3.47
N GLU A 73 6.95 3.87 3.29
CA GLU A 73 7.83 3.70 2.13
C GLU A 73 7.01 3.59 0.85
N SER A 74 5.90 2.83 0.86
CA SER A 74 5.00 2.68 -0.29
C SER A 74 4.43 4.01 -0.76
N ASN A 75 3.92 4.83 0.17
CA ASN A 75 3.38 6.16 -0.10
C ASN A 75 4.44 7.10 -0.69
N ASN A 76 5.64 7.11 -0.10
CA ASN A 76 6.76 7.88 -0.62
C ASN A 76 7.16 7.42 -2.03
N LEU A 77 7.24 6.09 -2.26
CA LEU A 77 7.58 5.54 -3.56
C LEU A 77 6.52 5.89 -4.61
N ALA A 78 5.23 5.85 -4.26
CA ALA A 78 4.14 6.24 -5.13
C ALA A 78 4.21 7.73 -5.51
N LEU A 79 4.29 8.63 -4.51
CA LEU A 79 4.28 10.07 -4.77
C LEU A 79 5.53 10.53 -5.54
N TYR A 80 6.71 10.24 -5.02
CA TYR A 80 7.96 10.67 -5.67
C TYR A 80 8.24 9.92 -6.98
N GLY A 81 7.76 8.67 -7.09
CA GLY A 81 7.93 7.87 -8.30
C GLY A 81 7.08 8.38 -9.46
N MET A 82 5.92 8.97 -9.17
CA MET A 82 5.01 9.56 -10.15
C MET A 82 5.29 11.04 -10.43
N LEU A 83 5.69 11.80 -9.40
CA LEU A 83 5.82 13.26 -9.44
C LEU A 83 7.28 13.67 -9.62
N THR A 84 7.81 13.36 -10.80
CA THR A 84 9.25 13.53 -11.13
C THR A 84 9.59 14.88 -11.75
N ASP A 85 8.59 15.65 -12.20
CA ASP A 85 8.73 17.02 -12.71
C ASP A 85 7.83 17.98 -11.90
N PRO A 86 8.24 18.36 -10.68
CA PRO A 86 7.41 19.14 -9.78
C PRO A 86 6.88 20.46 -10.36
N LYS A 87 7.59 21.09 -11.30
CA LYS A 87 7.19 22.38 -11.88
C LYS A 87 6.02 22.26 -12.88
N ASN A 88 5.86 21.09 -13.48
CA ASN A 88 4.89 20.84 -14.54
C ASN A 88 3.82 19.82 -14.14
N GLN A 89 3.78 19.42 -12.88
CA GLN A 89 2.84 18.45 -12.36
C GLN A 89 2.02 19.04 -11.20
N HIS A 90 0.86 18.47 -10.94
CA HIS A 90 -0.03 18.82 -9.84
C HIS A 90 -0.52 17.57 -9.12
N LEU A 91 -0.58 17.66 -7.79
CA LEU A 91 -1.08 16.62 -6.88
C LEU A 91 -2.33 17.10 -6.16
N ILE A 92 -3.38 16.28 -6.15
CA ILE A 92 -4.55 16.48 -5.30
C ILE A 92 -4.52 15.44 -4.18
N ILE A 93 -4.67 15.88 -2.92
CA ILE A 93 -4.78 15.03 -1.74
C ILE A 93 -5.98 15.42 -0.89
N SER A 94 -6.45 14.54 -0.01
CA SER A 94 -7.50 14.89 0.96
C SER A 94 -6.93 15.59 2.19
N ALA A 95 -7.77 16.35 2.90
CA ALA A 95 -7.40 17.00 4.16
C ALA A 95 -7.21 16.01 5.31
N VAL A 96 -7.59 14.75 5.15
CA VAL A 96 -7.57 13.71 6.19
C VAL A 96 -6.51 12.64 5.95
N GLU A 97 -5.54 12.92 5.08
CA GLU A 97 -4.45 11.99 4.80
C GLU A 97 -3.54 11.76 6.01
N HIS A 98 -2.97 10.56 6.06
CA HIS A 98 -1.91 10.24 7.03
C HIS A 98 -0.65 11.10 6.78
N PRO A 99 0.17 11.42 7.80
CA PRO A 99 1.44 12.13 7.62
C PRO A 99 2.37 11.51 6.55
N ALA A 100 2.28 10.20 6.31
CA ALA A 100 3.04 9.51 5.24
C ALA A 100 2.68 9.96 3.80
N ILE A 101 1.57 10.70 3.63
CA ILE A 101 1.18 11.39 2.39
C ILE A 101 1.40 12.90 2.54
N MET A 102 0.96 13.50 3.67
CA MET A 102 1.02 14.94 3.86
C MET A 102 2.45 15.49 3.84
N GLU A 103 3.40 14.80 4.51
CA GLU A 103 4.78 15.29 4.57
C GLU A 103 5.52 15.17 3.22
N PRO A 104 5.44 14.04 2.47
CA PRO A 104 5.93 14.00 1.11
C PRO A 104 5.30 15.04 0.18
N ALA A 105 4.00 15.30 0.30
CA ALA A 105 3.34 16.34 -0.49
C ALA A 105 3.89 17.74 -0.18
N ARG A 106 4.13 18.07 1.10
CA ARG A 106 4.76 19.33 1.53
C ARG A 106 6.21 19.46 1.02
N ASP A 107 6.99 18.38 1.08
CA ASP A 107 8.35 18.39 0.55
C ASP A 107 8.37 18.60 -0.98
N LEU A 108 7.47 17.94 -1.70
CA LEU A 108 7.31 18.16 -3.14
C LEU A 108 6.84 19.59 -3.47
N GLN A 109 5.95 20.16 -2.66
CA GLN A 109 5.48 21.54 -2.81
C GLN A 109 6.65 22.54 -2.64
N GLN A 110 7.54 22.31 -1.66
CA GLN A 110 8.77 23.12 -1.50
C GLN A 110 9.70 23.01 -2.70
N LYS A 111 9.62 21.92 -3.48
CA LYS A 111 10.37 21.72 -4.73
C LYS A 111 9.66 22.27 -5.97
N GLY A 112 8.52 22.93 -5.78
CA GLY A 112 7.76 23.61 -6.83
C GLY A 112 6.57 22.84 -7.40
N LEU A 113 6.19 21.70 -6.78
CA LEU A 113 4.97 20.99 -7.15
C LEU A 113 3.74 21.82 -6.74
N GLU A 114 2.77 21.92 -7.63
CA GLU A 114 1.43 22.39 -7.25
C GLU A 114 0.72 21.30 -6.46
N VAL A 115 0.20 21.63 -5.26
CA VAL A 115 -0.51 20.70 -4.39
C VAL A 115 -1.82 21.32 -3.95
N THR A 116 -2.94 20.65 -4.22
CA THR A 116 -4.27 21.04 -3.71
C THR A 116 -4.72 20.04 -2.65
N VAL A 117 -5.05 20.55 -1.47
CA VAL A 117 -5.66 19.79 -0.39
C VAL A 117 -7.17 20.01 -0.45
N VAL A 118 -7.93 18.98 -0.81
CA VAL A 118 -9.40 19.08 -0.88
C VAL A 118 -10.02 18.86 0.50
N PRO A 119 -11.08 19.63 0.85
CA PRO A 119 -11.78 19.47 2.12
C PRO A 119 -12.55 18.14 2.17
N VAL A 120 -13.01 17.82 3.38
CA VAL A 120 -13.95 16.71 3.63
C VAL A 120 -15.24 17.28 4.27
N ASP A 121 -16.31 16.49 4.21
CA ASP A 121 -17.55 16.81 4.92
C ASP A 121 -17.44 16.54 6.43
N ASP A 122 -18.55 16.70 7.16
CA ASP A 122 -18.67 16.50 8.62
C ASP A 122 -18.46 15.04 9.04
N GLN A 123 -18.51 14.10 8.10
CA GLN A 123 -18.19 12.68 8.31
C GLN A 123 -16.74 12.34 7.92
N GLY A 124 -15.94 13.31 7.51
CA GLY A 124 -14.56 13.12 7.04
C GLY A 124 -14.48 12.53 5.63
N ARG A 125 -15.54 12.64 4.80
CA ARG A 125 -15.59 12.08 3.45
C ARG A 125 -15.30 13.13 2.39
N VAL A 126 -14.44 12.80 1.44
CA VAL A 126 -14.18 13.62 0.25
C VAL A 126 -15.39 13.60 -0.68
N ARG A 127 -15.76 14.75 -1.24
CA ARG A 127 -16.75 14.83 -2.31
C ARG A 127 -16.05 14.84 -3.68
N LEU A 128 -16.53 14.03 -4.60
CA LEU A 128 -15.99 14.00 -5.97
C LEU A 128 -16.00 15.39 -6.63
N ALA A 129 -17.02 16.19 -6.37
CA ALA A 129 -17.13 17.55 -6.90
C ALA A 129 -15.95 18.46 -6.47
N ASP A 130 -15.43 18.30 -5.24
CA ASP A 130 -14.29 19.08 -4.75
C ASP A 130 -12.99 18.67 -5.47
N ILE A 131 -12.82 17.37 -5.75
CA ILE A 131 -11.69 16.87 -6.56
C ILE A 131 -11.79 17.40 -8.00
N GLN A 132 -13.00 17.38 -8.58
CA GLN A 132 -13.24 17.89 -9.93
C GLN A 132 -12.91 19.39 -10.02
N ALA A 133 -13.32 20.17 -9.04
CA ALA A 133 -13.04 21.60 -8.96
C ALA A 133 -11.55 21.93 -8.75
N ALA A 134 -10.82 21.05 -8.06
CA ALA A 134 -9.39 21.18 -7.82
C ALA A 134 -8.51 20.84 -9.04
N ARG A 135 -9.09 20.20 -10.08
CA ARG A 135 -8.33 19.77 -11.26
C ARG A 135 -7.75 20.95 -12.04
N THR A 136 -6.49 20.82 -12.43
CA THR A 136 -5.79 21.68 -13.39
C THR A 136 -5.33 20.87 -14.60
N GLU A 137 -4.83 21.52 -15.64
CA GLU A 137 -4.22 20.83 -16.79
C GLU A 137 -2.95 20.06 -16.42
N LYS A 138 -2.29 20.43 -15.29
CA LYS A 138 -1.11 19.77 -14.76
C LYS A 138 -1.42 18.60 -13.83
N THR A 139 -2.69 18.35 -13.50
CA THR A 139 -3.05 17.30 -12.53
C THR A 139 -2.58 15.94 -13.05
N THR A 140 -1.62 15.36 -12.33
CA THR A 140 -0.96 14.10 -12.69
C THR A 140 -1.40 12.97 -11.78
N LEU A 141 -1.60 13.27 -10.49
CA LEU A 141 -1.91 12.28 -9.46
C LEU A 141 -2.96 12.81 -8.48
N ILE A 142 -3.92 11.95 -8.15
CA ILE A 142 -4.82 12.10 -7.02
C ILE A 142 -4.44 11.04 -6.00
N SER A 143 -4.22 11.43 -4.75
CA SER A 143 -3.93 10.49 -3.65
C SER A 143 -4.93 10.71 -2.52
N VAL A 144 -5.81 9.72 -2.32
CA VAL A 144 -6.84 9.74 -1.28
C VAL A 144 -6.83 8.39 -0.57
N MET A 145 -6.73 8.41 0.77
CA MET A 145 -6.76 7.17 1.56
C MET A 145 -8.06 6.40 1.37
N LEU A 146 -8.02 5.06 1.43
CA LEU A 146 -9.23 4.24 1.25
C LEU A 146 -10.13 4.28 2.50
N ALA A 147 -9.53 4.18 3.67
CA ALA A 147 -10.25 4.26 4.96
C ALA A 147 -9.44 5.10 5.96
N ASN A 148 -10.12 6.01 6.64
CA ASN A 148 -9.47 6.88 7.61
C ASN A 148 -9.17 6.16 8.92
N ASN A 149 -7.99 6.37 9.48
CA ASN A 149 -7.49 5.71 10.69
C ASN A 149 -8.09 6.26 11.98
N GLU A 150 -8.66 7.48 11.99
CA GLU A 150 -9.21 8.12 13.19
C GLU A 150 -10.72 7.90 13.31
N VAL A 151 -11.45 8.17 12.23
CA VAL A 151 -12.93 8.17 12.24
C VAL A 151 -13.54 6.98 11.50
N GLY A 152 -12.72 6.17 10.79
CA GLY A 152 -13.19 4.96 10.09
C GLY A 152 -13.93 5.22 8.77
N THR A 153 -14.01 6.46 8.31
CA THR A 153 -14.72 6.82 7.08
C THR A 153 -14.08 6.17 5.86
N ILE A 154 -14.89 5.49 5.04
CA ILE A 154 -14.49 4.92 3.76
C ILE A 154 -14.68 5.98 2.67
N GLN A 155 -13.62 6.26 1.92
CA GLN A 155 -13.61 7.25 0.85
C GLN A 155 -14.17 6.70 -0.46
N PRO A 156 -14.76 7.54 -1.33
CA PRO A 156 -15.40 7.13 -2.58
C PRO A 156 -14.37 6.88 -3.70
N ILE A 157 -13.40 5.98 -3.46
CA ILE A 157 -12.25 5.77 -4.35
C ILE A 157 -12.69 5.30 -5.74
N ALA A 158 -13.68 4.41 -5.84
CA ALA A 158 -14.17 3.93 -7.13
C ALA A 158 -14.73 5.05 -8.01
N ASP A 159 -15.53 5.97 -7.43
CA ASP A 159 -16.09 7.11 -8.14
C ASP A 159 -14.99 8.09 -8.59
N ILE A 160 -14.03 8.37 -7.70
CA ILE A 160 -12.87 9.21 -7.99
C ILE A 160 -12.06 8.61 -9.14
N THR A 161 -11.81 7.31 -9.11
CA THR A 161 -11.00 6.62 -10.12
C THR A 161 -11.71 6.54 -11.46
N ALA A 162 -13.02 6.29 -11.46
CA ALA A 162 -13.82 6.28 -12.70
C ALA A 162 -13.71 7.62 -13.42
N TRP A 163 -13.93 8.73 -12.71
CA TRP A 163 -13.78 10.06 -13.27
C TRP A 163 -12.34 10.40 -13.66
N ALA A 164 -11.35 10.11 -12.80
CA ALA A 164 -9.95 10.42 -13.06
C ALA A 164 -9.41 9.73 -14.32
N ARG A 165 -9.87 8.52 -14.60
CA ARG A 165 -9.53 7.76 -15.81
C ARG A 165 -9.98 8.48 -17.08
N GLU A 166 -11.18 9.07 -17.10
CA GLU A 166 -11.68 9.86 -18.22
C GLU A 166 -10.83 11.12 -18.46
N GLN A 167 -10.20 11.62 -17.41
CA GLN A 167 -9.31 12.78 -17.45
C GLN A 167 -7.82 12.41 -17.67
N ASN A 168 -7.50 11.11 -17.84
CA ASN A 168 -6.13 10.60 -17.92
C ASN A 168 -5.26 10.94 -16.68
N ILE A 169 -5.88 11.03 -15.50
CA ILE A 169 -5.23 11.30 -14.22
C ILE A 169 -5.02 9.97 -13.48
N ARG A 170 -3.87 9.78 -12.85
CA ARG A 170 -3.58 8.58 -12.04
C ARG A 170 -4.13 8.71 -10.63
N VAL A 171 -4.51 7.58 -10.04
CA VAL A 171 -5.03 7.53 -8.68
C VAL A 171 -4.20 6.58 -7.82
N HIS A 172 -3.72 7.12 -6.71
CA HIS A 172 -3.12 6.38 -5.60
C HIS A 172 -4.09 6.34 -4.43
N THR A 173 -4.10 5.24 -3.69
CA THR A 173 -4.82 5.13 -2.42
C THR A 173 -3.93 4.54 -1.33
N ASP A 174 -3.90 5.17 -0.16
CA ASP A 174 -3.35 4.55 1.06
C ASP A 174 -4.41 3.61 1.65
N ALA A 175 -4.19 2.30 1.51
CA ALA A 175 -5.09 1.26 2.00
C ALA A 175 -4.60 0.62 3.33
N ALA A 176 -3.68 1.27 4.06
CA ALA A 176 -3.11 0.74 5.29
C ALA A 176 -4.18 0.37 6.34
N GLN A 177 -5.28 1.10 6.40
CA GLN A 177 -6.38 0.83 7.33
C GLN A 177 -7.53 0.02 6.71
N ALA A 178 -7.47 -0.27 5.41
CA ALA A 178 -8.53 -0.97 4.69
C ALA A 178 -8.25 -2.46 4.53
N VAL A 179 -7.05 -2.81 4.04
CA VAL A 179 -6.69 -4.22 3.78
C VAL A 179 -6.77 -5.04 5.08
N GLY A 180 -7.57 -6.10 5.04
CA GLY A 180 -7.82 -6.98 6.18
C GLY A 180 -8.87 -6.52 7.18
N LYS A 181 -9.52 -5.34 6.95
CA LYS A 181 -10.60 -4.82 7.78
C LYS A 181 -11.90 -4.64 6.99
N ILE A 182 -11.80 -4.31 5.71
CA ILE A 182 -12.91 -4.24 4.77
C ILE A 182 -12.54 -4.99 3.50
N PRO A 183 -13.51 -5.42 2.67
CA PRO A 183 -13.22 -5.97 1.34
C PRO A 183 -12.46 -4.96 0.48
N VAL A 184 -11.36 -5.41 -0.14
CA VAL A 184 -10.55 -4.61 -1.05
C VAL A 184 -10.37 -5.39 -2.35
N ASN A 185 -10.93 -4.85 -3.44
CA ASN A 185 -10.83 -5.42 -4.78
C ASN A 185 -10.35 -4.36 -5.76
N LEU A 186 -9.17 -4.55 -6.33
CA LEU A 186 -8.58 -3.60 -7.29
C LEU A 186 -9.38 -3.48 -8.58
N GLY A 187 -10.12 -4.51 -8.99
CA GLY A 187 -11.03 -4.47 -10.13
C GLY A 187 -12.17 -3.47 -9.94
N GLU A 188 -12.70 -3.38 -8.72
CA GLU A 188 -13.78 -2.45 -8.34
C GLU A 188 -13.23 -1.05 -8.04
N LEU A 189 -12.12 -0.95 -7.31
CA LEU A 189 -11.50 0.34 -6.96
C LEU A 189 -10.91 1.05 -8.17
N GLY A 190 -10.35 0.30 -9.12
CA GLY A 190 -9.79 0.83 -10.35
C GLY A 190 -8.52 1.67 -10.20
N VAL A 191 -7.91 1.78 -9.02
CA VAL A 191 -6.71 2.61 -8.73
C VAL A 191 -5.49 2.17 -9.51
N ASP A 192 -4.55 3.08 -9.74
CA ASP A 192 -3.26 2.82 -10.40
C ASP A 192 -2.18 2.38 -9.41
N LEU A 193 -2.26 2.87 -8.17
CA LEU A 193 -1.32 2.60 -7.08
C LEU A 193 -2.07 2.38 -5.77
N MET A 194 -1.61 1.42 -4.94
CA MET A 194 -2.20 1.20 -3.62
C MET A 194 -1.13 0.78 -2.61
N SER A 195 -1.08 1.46 -1.46
CA SER A 195 -0.15 1.18 -0.37
C SER A 195 -0.76 0.26 0.69
N ILE A 196 0.04 -0.72 1.15
CA ILE A 196 -0.35 -1.72 2.15
C ILE A 196 0.63 -1.69 3.31
N ALA A 197 0.12 -1.77 4.56
CA ALA A 197 0.90 -1.86 5.78
C ALA A 197 0.74 -3.22 6.46
N GLY A 198 1.80 -3.99 6.57
CA GLY A 198 1.74 -5.33 7.17
C GLY A 198 1.28 -5.32 8.63
N HIS A 199 1.79 -4.41 9.44
CA HIS A 199 1.50 -4.37 10.88
C HIS A 199 0.06 -3.95 11.23
N LYS A 200 -0.75 -3.57 10.26
CA LYS A 200 -2.19 -3.27 10.43
C LYS A 200 -3.08 -4.49 10.21
N LEU A 201 -2.51 -5.57 9.66
CA LEU A 201 -3.20 -6.82 9.34
C LEU A 201 -2.51 -8.05 9.98
N TYR A 202 -1.97 -7.89 11.18
CA TYR A 202 -1.34 -8.93 11.98
C TYR A 202 -0.06 -9.55 11.38
N ALA A 203 0.57 -8.88 10.40
CA ALA A 203 1.92 -9.15 9.96
C ALA A 203 2.96 -8.36 10.78
N PRO A 204 4.27 -8.61 10.64
CA PRO A 204 5.28 -7.87 11.38
C PRO A 204 5.34 -6.40 10.98
N LYS A 205 5.84 -5.57 11.91
CA LYS A 205 6.34 -4.22 11.59
C LYS A 205 7.54 -4.34 10.67
N GLY A 206 7.78 -3.35 9.82
CA GLY A 206 8.93 -3.36 8.91
C GLY A 206 8.67 -4.09 7.58
N ILE A 207 7.41 -4.33 7.23
CA ILE A 207 6.98 -4.86 5.93
C ILE A 207 5.69 -4.17 5.47
N GLY A 208 5.61 -3.92 4.16
CA GLY A 208 4.45 -3.46 3.44
C GLY A 208 4.57 -3.83 1.97
N ALA A 209 3.64 -3.36 1.17
CA ALA A 209 3.68 -3.52 -0.27
C ALA A 209 3.10 -2.29 -0.97
N LEU A 210 3.56 -2.03 -2.18
CA LEU A 210 2.96 -1.11 -3.13
C LEU A 210 2.43 -1.93 -4.31
N PHE A 211 1.12 -1.84 -4.56
CA PHE A 211 0.55 -2.25 -5.83
C PHE A 211 0.83 -1.17 -6.87
N ILE A 212 1.30 -1.59 -8.04
CA ILE A 212 1.56 -0.75 -9.20
C ILE A 212 0.86 -1.40 -10.39
N ARG A 213 -0.14 -0.74 -10.94
CA ARG A 213 -0.89 -1.26 -12.09
C ARG A 213 0.05 -1.58 -13.26
N LYS A 214 -0.10 -2.75 -13.86
CA LYS A 214 0.66 -3.17 -15.04
C LYS A 214 0.63 -2.11 -16.14
N GLY A 215 1.80 -1.78 -16.66
CA GLY A 215 2.00 -0.73 -17.67
C GLY A 215 2.23 0.66 -17.11
N LEU A 216 2.08 0.88 -15.82
CA LEU A 216 2.49 2.12 -15.17
C LEU A 216 3.98 2.06 -14.83
N THR A 217 4.71 3.10 -15.21
CA THR A 217 6.13 3.24 -14.86
C THR A 217 6.27 4.26 -13.73
N ILE A 218 7.01 3.89 -12.69
CA ILE A 218 7.38 4.81 -11.60
C ILE A 218 8.90 4.90 -11.50
N THR A 219 9.39 6.05 -11.06
CA THR A 219 10.82 6.27 -10.85
C THR A 219 11.25 5.71 -9.49
N PRO A 220 12.26 4.83 -9.43
CA PRO A 220 12.78 4.31 -8.16
C PRO A 220 13.28 5.43 -7.24
N ARG A 221 12.87 5.41 -5.99
CA ARG A 221 13.29 6.39 -4.98
C ARG A 221 14.72 6.13 -4.48
N THR A 222 15.09 4.86 -4.40
CA THR A 222 16.40 4.41 -3.93
C THR A 222 17.17 3.80 -5.09
N LYS A 223 18.49 3.94 -5.11
CA LYS A 223 19.38 3.36 -6.12
C LYS A 223 20.09 2.13 -5.55
N GLY A 224 20.23 1.06 -6.36
CA GLY A 224 20.87 -0.19 -5.93
C GLY A 224 20.76 -1.29 -6.97
N GLY A 225 20.64 -2.53 -6.52
CA GLY A 225 20.50 -3.70 -7.40
C GLY A 225 19.12 -3.84 -8.05
N GLY A 226 18.91 -4.95 -8.78
CA GLY A 226 17.68 -5.20 -9.56
C GLY A 226 16.51 -5.81 -8.78
N GLN A 227 16.55 -5.83 -7.43
CA GLN A 227 15.46 -6.36 -6.62
C GLN A 227 14.16 -5.61 -6.89
N GLU A 228 13.03 -6.32 -6.72
CA GLU A 228 11.69 -5.77 -7.01
C GLU A 228 11.61 -5.10 -8.39
N GLY A 229 12.19 -5.72 -9.42
CA GLY A 229 12.21 -5.18 -10.77
C GLY A 229 13.01 -3.88 -10.92
N GLY A 230 13.93 -3.58 -10.01
CA GLY A 230 14.71 -2.33 -9.96
C GLY A 230 13.94 -1.15 -9.34
N ILE A 231 12.70 -1.34 -8.94
CA ILE A 231 11.84 -0.30 -8.34
C ILE A 231 12.22 -0.08 -6.87
N ARG A 232 12.46 -1.16 -6.14
CA ARG A 232 12.84 -1.11 -4.72
C ARG A 232 14.05 -2.02 -4.47
N PRO A 233 15.27 -1.50 -4.69
CA PRO A 233 16.51 -2.26 -4.50
C PRO A 233 16.79 -2.56 -3.02
N GLY A 234 17.68 -3.53 -2.81
CA GLY A 234 18.07 -4.04 -1.50
C GLY A 234 17.56 -5.46 -1.30
N THR A 235 18.39 -6.31 -0.67
CA THR A 235 18.08 -7.72 -0.42
C THR A 235 16.69 -7.86 0.19
N GLU A 236 15.88 -8.73 -0.35
CA GLU A 236 14.51 -8.96 0.06
C GLU A 236 14.45 -9.59 1.47
N ASN A 237 13.62 -9.03 2.33
CA ASN A 237 13.40 -9.52 3.69
C ASN A 237 12.43 -10.71 3.67
N ILE A 238 12.91 -11.87 3.23
CA ILE A 238 12.06 -13.07 3.04
C ILE A 238 11.26 -13.44 4.29
N PRO A 239 11.82 -13.40 5.53
CA PRO A 239 11.03 -13.68 6.72
C PRO A 239 9.80 -12.79 6.86
N TYR A 240 9.94 -11.50 6.64
CA TYR A 240 8.84 -10.54 6.80
C TYR A 240 7.88 -10.56 5.61
N ILE A 241 8.41 -10.81 4.41
CA ILE A 241 7.61 -11.03 3.20
C ILE A 241 6.71 -12.25 3.36
N ALA A 242 7.26 -13.38 3.88
CA ALA A 242 6.48 -14.58 4.21
C ALA A 242 5.40 -14.30 5.26
N GLY A 243 5.72 -13.44 6.24
CA GLY A 243 4.74 -12.97 7.23
C GLY A 243 3.60 -12.18 6.61
N LEU A 244 3.90 -11.24 5.71
CA LEU A 244 2.88 -10.45 4.99
C LEU A 244 2.03 -11.35 4.10
N GLY A 245 2.66 -12.26 3.34
CA GLY A 245 1.94 -13.22 2.49
C GLY A 245 0.97 -14.08 3.30
N ALA A 246 1.44 -14.66 4.43
CA ALA A 246 0.61 -15.48 5.30
C ALA A 246 -0.59 -14.69 5.90
N ALA A 247 -0.37 -13.43 6.29
CA ALA A 247 -1.43 -12.55 6.77
C ALA A 247 -2.48 -12.28 5.67
N CYS A 248 -2.03 -11.98 4.46
CA CYS A 248 -2.90 -11.76 3.30
C CYS A 248 -3.71 -13.03 2.93
N ALA A 249 -3.08 -14.21 2.96
CA ALA A 249 -3.80 -15.46 2.72
C ALA A 249 -4.92 -15.69 3.74
N MET A 250 -4.68 -15.36 5.02
CA MET A 250 -5.71 -15.48 6.06
C MET A 250 -6.92 -14.55 5.84
N ILE A 251 -6.69 -13.35 5.29
CA ILE A 251 -7.76 -12.38 5.02
C ILE A 251 -8.63 -12.85 3.86
N ARG A 252 -8.02 -13.35 2.80
CA ARG A 252 -8.72 -13.83 1.61
C ARG A 252 -9.74 -14.93 1.94
N ASP A 253 -9.40 -15.77 2.91
CA ASP A 253 -10.23 -16.90 3.31
C ASP A 253 -11.33 -16.53 4.32
N LEU A 254 -11.46 -15.24 4.70
CA LEU A 254 -12.53 -14.74 5.56
C LEU A 254 -13.73 -14.29 4.74
N SER A 255 -14.92 -14.72 5.15
CA SER A 255 -16.18 -14.14 4.64
C SER A 255 -16.34 -12.67 5.10
N GLU A 256 -17.17 -11.90 4.39
CA GLU A 256 -17.51 -10.52 4.80
C GLU A 256 -18.06 -10.46 6.23
N GLU A 257 -18.84 -11.48 6.62
CA GLU A 257 -19.43 -11.59 7.96
C GLU A 257 -18.34 -11.81 9.02
N GLU A 258 -17.33 -12.66 8.75
CA GLU A 258 -16.22 -12.88 9.67
C GLU A 258 -15.32 -11.64 9.81
N VAL A 259 -15.17 -10.85 8.74
CA VAL A 259 -14.49 -9.56 8.80
C VAL A 259 -15.28 -8.59 9.67
N ARG A 260 -16.61 -8.50 9.51
CA ARG A 260 -17.48 -7.67 10.36
C ARG A 260 -17.43 -8.06 11.83
N GLN A 261 -17.50 -9.36 12.14
CA GLN A 261 -17.45 -9.85 13.53
C GLN A 261 -16.11 -9.55 14.23
N ARG A 262 -15.01 -9.36 13.50
CA ARG A 262 -13.72 -8.95 14.08
C ARG A 262 -13.63 -7.45 14.35
N LEU A 263 -14.51 -6.65 13.77
CA LEU A 263 -14.57 -5.20 13.96
C LEU A 263 -15.51 -4.78 15.09
N LEU A 264 -16.34 -5.69 15.60
CA LEU A 264 -17.25 -5.51 16.74
C LEU A 264 -16.63 -6.13 18.01
#